data_afd3d3b5f87497bea1d2c829f2221749
#
_entry.id   afd3d3b5f87497bea1d2c829f2221749
#
_cell.length_a   1.000
_cell.length_b   1.000
_cell.length_c   1.000
_cell.angle_alpha   90.00
_cell.angle_beta   90.00
_cell.angle_gamma   90.00
#
_symmetry.space_group_name_H-M   'P 1'
#
loop_
_entity.id
_entity.type
_entity.pdbx_description
1 polymer ?
#
loop_
_entity_poly.entity_id
_entity_poly.type
_entity_poly.pdbx_seq_one_letter_code
_entity_poly.pdbx_strand_id
1 'polypeptide(L)' 'MTKIAIYPGTFDPITYGHIDVIKKGLKLFNKIIVAVSDVDNKDYLFDINERIEIVKKALFFDLKLNKNKI' A
#
# COMPACT_ATOMS: atom_id res chain seq x y z
N MET A 1 16.23 -5.73 16.56
CA MET A 1 15.37 -4.54 16.62
C MET A 1 14.41 -4.56 15.44
N THR A 2 13.12 -4.37 15.69
CA THR A 2 12.10 -4.36 14.64
C THR A 2 12.12 -3.01 13.92
N LYS A 3 12.23 -3.05 12.59
CA LYS A 3 12.20 -1.84 11.76
C LYS A 3 10.86 -1.78 11.02
N ILE A 4 10.14 -0.70 11.21
CA ILE A 4 8.84 -0.46 10.57
C ILE A 4 8.95 0.77 9.70
N ALA A 5 8.51 0.66 8.45
CA ALA A 5 8.43 1.79 7.52
C ALA A 5 6.98 2.13 7.24
N ILE A 6 6.72 3.40 6.99
CA ILE A 6 5.40 3.88 6.56
C ILE A 6 5.53 4.35 5.12
N TYR A 7 4.65 3.85 4.25
CA TYR A 7 4.61 4.26 2.85
C TYR A 7 3.28 4.96 2.58
N PRO A 8 3.27 6.30 2.65
CA PRO A 8 2.06 7.07 2.40
C PRO A 8 1.85 7.32 0.90
N GLY A 9 0.60 7.41 0.50
CA GLY A 9 0.23 7.74 -0.87
C GLY A 9 -1.27 7.76 -1.05
N THR A 10 -1.72 8.26 -2.19
CA THR A 10 -3.14 8.27 -2.50
C THR A 10 -3.61 6.91 -3.03
N PHE A 11 -2.74 6.20 -3.77
CA PHE A 11 -3.05 4.89 -4.36
C PHE A 11 -4.39 4.89 -5.11
N ASP A 12 -4.49 5.74 -6.11
CA ASP A 12 -5.75 5.97 -6.84
C ASP A 12 -5.63 5.64 -8.34
N PRO A 13 -5.49 4.36 -8.72
CA PRO A 13 -5.27 3.17 -7.89
C PRO A 13 -3.78 2.89 -7.62
N ILE A 14 -3.50 1.82 -6.89
CA ILE A 14 -2.12 1.33 -6.73
C ILE A 14 -1.56 0.90 -8.09
N THR A 15 -0.29 1.16 -8.30
CA THR A 15 0.41 0.84 -9.56
C THR A 15 1.53 -0.15 -9.32
N TYR A 16 2.10 -0.69 -10.40
CA TYR A 16 3.28 -1.54 -10.30
C TYR A 16 4.48 -0.82 -9.69
N GLY A 17 4.58 0.50 -9.90
CA GLY A 17 5.62 1.31 -9.24
C GLY A 17 5.48 1.30 -7.73
N HIS A 18 4.26 1.44 -7.21
CA HIS A 18 3.99 1.34 -5.78
C HIS A 18 4.34 -0.07 -5.26
N ILE A 19 3.95 -1.09 -5.98
CA ILE A 19 4.20 -2.49 -5.60
C ILE A 19 5.69 -2.77 -5.56
N ASP A 20 6.45 -2.26 -6.51
CA ASP A 20 7.90 -2.44 -6.55
C ASP A 20 8.56 -1.83 -5.33
N VAL A 21 8.15 -0.62 -4.93
CA VAL A 21 8.65 0.05 -3.73
C VAL A 21 8.35 -0.78 -2.48
N ILE A 22 7.13 -1.32 -2.38
CA ILE A 22 6.72 -2.15 -1.24
C ILE A 22 7.57 -3.42 -1.18
N LYS A 23 7.77 -4.10 -2.31
CA LYS A 23 8.59 -5.32 -2.37
C LYS A 23 10.04 -5.05 -1.95
N LYS A 24 10.61 -3.96 -2.42
CA LYS A 24 11.97 -3.56 -2.04
C LYS A 24 12.05 -3.21 -0.55
N GLY A 25 11.03 -2.52 -0.04
CA GLY A 25 10.94 -2.18 1.36
C GLY A 25 10.88 -3.40 2.28
N LEU A 26 10.18 -4.46 1.86
CA LEU A 26 10.08 -5.70 2.63
C LEU A 26 11.44 -6.40 2.81
N LYS A 27 12.42 -6.09 1.98
CA LYS A 27 13.77 -6.61 2.12
C LYS A 27 14.58 -5.83 3.16
N LEU A 28 14.21 -4.58 3.42
CA LEU A 28 14.94 -3.67 4.32
C LEU A 28 14.28 -3.52 5.67
N PHE A 29 12.98 -3.70 5.74
CA PHE A 29 12.18 -3.47 6.96
C PHE A 29 11.41 -4.72 7.33
N ASN A 30 11.16 -4.87 8.63
CA ASN A 30 10.38 -6.01 9.13
C ASN A 30 8.90 -5.87 8.81
N LYS A 31 8.42 -4.62 8.71
CA LYS A 31 7.02 -4.34 8.43
C LYS A 31 6.90 -3.05 7.64
N ILE A 32 5.93 -3.00 6.74
CA ILE A 32 5.56 -1.79 6.01
C ILE A 32 4.11 -1.48 6.28
N ILE A 33 3.83 -0.25 6.68
CA ILE A 33 2.46 0.25 6.82
C ILE A 33 2.16 1.08 5.58
N VAL A 34 1.23 0.59 4.76
CA VAL A 34 0.76 1.33 3.58
C VAL A 34 -0.35 2.27 4.04
N ALA A 35 -0.07 3.56 4.01
CA ALA A 35 -1.00 4.57 4.50
C ALA A 35 -1.70 5.24 3.31
N VAL A 36 -2.96 4.87 3.09
CA VAL A 36 -3.77 5.45 2.01
C VAL A 36 -4.33 6.78 2.48
N SER A 37 -3.88 7.87 1.87
CA SER A 37 -4.31 9.21 2.26
C SER A 37 -5.59 9.63 1.53
N ASP A 38 -6.41 10.41 2.23
CA ASP A 38 -7.64 10.95 1.70
C ASP A 38 -7.68 12.45 2.03
N VAL A 39 -7.50 13.27 0.98
CA VAL A 39 -7.46 14.73 1.12
C VAL A 39 -8.72 15.32 0.51
N ASP A 40 -9.46 16.09 1.30
CA ASP A 40 -10.81 16.57 0.95
C ASP A 40 -10.92 17.34 -0.36
N ASN A 41 -9.85 17.99 -0.80
CA ASN A 41 -9.88 18.88 -1.97
C ASN A 41 -9.39 18.26 -3.27
N LYS A 42 -9.24 16.91 -3.32
CA LYS A 42 -8.80 16.24 -4.54
C LYS A 42 -9.92 15.43 -5.17
N ASP A 43 -9.93 15.42 -6.49
CA ASP A 43 -10.82 14.57 -7.27
C ASP A 43 -10.16 13.19 -7.43
N TYR A 44 -10.67 12.20 -6.72
CA TYR A 44 -10.16 10.83 -6.82
C TYR A 44 -10.97 10.02 -7.83
N LEU A 45 -10.30 9.09 -8.51
CA LEU A 45 -10.98 8.13 -9.38
C LEU A 45 -11.85 7.16 -8.57
N PHE A 46 -11.34 6.78 -7.40
CA PHE A 46 -12.02 5.87 -6.49
C PHE A 46 -12.10 6.49 -5.11
N ASP A 47 -13.16 6.17 -4.35
CA ASP A 47 -13.26 6.63 -2.97
C ASP A 47 -12.24 5.89 -2.09
N ILE A 48 -12.09 6.33 -0.83
CA ILE A 48 -11.07 5.79 0.07
C ILE A 48 -11.27 4.29 0.31
N ASN A 49 -12.51 3.84 0.45
CA ASN A 49 -12.79 2.42 0.70
C ASN A 49 -12.45 1.57 -0.51
N GLU A 50 -12.78 2.05 -1.71
CA GLU A 50 -12.42 1.36 -2.95
C GLU A 50 -10.91 1.28 -3.14
N ARG A 51 -10.19 2.38 -2.86
CA ARG A 51 -8.74 2.42 -2.96
C ARG A 51 -8.07 1.43 -2.01
N ILE A 52 -8.55 1.35 -0.78
CA ILE A 52 -8.05 0.39 0.20
C ILE A 52 -8.30 -1.04 -0.25
N GLU A 53 -9.49 -1.34 -0.76
CA GLU A 53 -9.82 -2.68 -1.24
C GLU A 53 -8.98 -3.08 -2.45
N ILE A 54 -8.71 -2.15 -3.37
CA ILE A 54 -7.83 -2.41 -4.51
C ILE A 54 -6.40 -2.71 -4.05
N VAL A 55 -5.90 -1.96 -3.07
CA VAL A 55 -4.58 -2.21 -2.49
C VAL A 55 -4.50 -3.58 -1.86
N LYS A 56 -5.49 -3.95 -1.05
CA LYS A 56 -5.54 -5.27 -0.40
C LYS A 56 -5.59 -6.39 -1.44
N LYS A 57 -6.42 -6.25 -2.45
CA LYS A 57 -6.52 -7.24 -3.51
C LYS A 57 -5.18 -7.42 -4.22
N ALA A 58 -4.54 -6.33 -4.61
CA ALA A 58 -3.26 -6.38 -5.31
C ALA A 58 -2.18 -7.04 -4.47
N LEU A 59 -2.03 -6.64 -3.21
CA LEU A 59 -0.95 -7.10 -2.36
C LEU A 59 -1.18 -8.50 -1.79
N PHE A 60 -2.41 -8.79 -1.35
CA PHE A 60 -2.67 -10.02 -0.59
C PHE A 60 -3.29 -11.12 -1.44
N PHE A 61 -4.16 -10.78 -2.38
CA PHE A 61 -4.83 -11.77 -3.22
C PHE A 61 -4.02 -12.08 -4.47
N ASP A 62 -3.68 -11.05 -5.26
CA ASP A 62 -3.01 -11.25 -6.55
C ASP A 62 -1.53 -11.62 -6.38
N LEU A 63 -0.82 -10.92 -5.52
CA LEU A 63 0.62 -11.14 -5.30
C LEU A 63 0.92 -12.04 -4.10
N LYS A 64 -0.06 -12.29 -3.26
CA LYS A 64 0.05 -13.17 -2.09
C LYS A 64 1.19 -12.76 -1.15
N LEU A 65 1.39 -11.47 -0.97
CA LEU A 65 2.38 -10.98 -0.04
C LEU A 65 1.94 -11.25 1.41
N ASN A 66 2.91 -11.30 2.32
CA ASN A 66 2.65 -11.66 3.70
C ASN A 66 1.86 -10.57 4.44
N LYS A 67 0.61 -10.84 4.78
CA LYS A 67 -0.26 -9.91 5.51
C LYS A 67 0.30 -9.49 6.86
N ASN A 68 1.14 -10.31 7.48
CA ASN A 68 1.71 -9.99 8.78
C ASN A 68 2.83 -8.96 8.70
N LYS A 69 3.32 -8.68 7.49
CA LYS A 69 4.39 -7.71 7.24
C LYS A 69 3.91 -6.42 6.56
N ILE A 70 2.64 -6.31 6.24
CA ILE A 70 2.09 -5.14 5.55
C ILE A 70 0.85 -4.63 6.27
#